data_0b1eacd1e825a4a22923d300bc1f1d35
#
_entry.id   0b1eacd1e825a4a22923d300bc1f1d35
#
_cell.length_a   1.000
_cell.length_b   1.000
_cell.length_c   1.000
_cell.angle_alpha   90.00
_cell.angle_beta   90.00
_cell.angle_gamma   90.00
#
_symmetry.space_group_name_H-M   'P 1'
#
loop_
_entity.id
_entity.type
_entity.pdbx_description
1 polymer ?
#
loop_
_entity_poly.entity_id
_entity_poly.type
_entity_poly.pdbx_seq_one_letter_code
_entity_poly.pdbx_strand_id
1 'polypeptide(L)'
;MSTTGSRDRALLERARRVLPGITQTYSKAPDQHVQGVYPVYLERGDGCRVWDMDGREYIDYPCALGPVLLGYRDPDVDAAVREQVDRGASFSLGHPLEVEVAELLVGLIPCAEMVRFVKTGSEATSAAVRLGRASTRRDHVAMCGYHGWHEWCVGHTARNAGVPQAVRELTHQWSYNDVDSLRRVFDEHPEQDGVVIMEPVGVEEPQAGFLAAVRDLAHERGAVLIFDEVITGFRMSPG
;
A
#
# COMPACT_ATOMS: atom_id res chain seq x y z
N MET A 1 2.05 32.32 13.77
CA MET A 1 3.21 31.91 14.60
C MET A 1 3.49 30.46 14.28
N SER A 2 4.75 30.03 14.11
CA SER A 2 5.09 28.62 13.87
C SER A 2 4.73 27.78 15.09
N THR A 3 3.97 26.70 14.89
CA THR A 3 3.64 25.74 15.94
C THR A 3 4.71 24.65 16.07
N THR A 4 5.66 24.58 15.12
CA THR A 4 6.78 23.64 15.18
C THR A 4 7.69 23.96 16.38
N GLY A 5 7.84 23.04 17.29
CA GLY A 5 8.60 23.21 18.52
C GLY A 5 10.11 23.29 18.34
N SER A 6 10.82 23.57 19.41
CA SER A 6 12.28 23.73 19.35
C SER A 6 13.02 22.41 19.16
N ARG A 7 12.54 21.33 19.80
CA ARG A 7 13.10 19.96 19.65
C ARG A 7 12.89 19.43 18.26
N ASP A 8 11.70 19.63 17.71
CA ASP A 8 11.30 19.25 16.36
C ASP A 8 12.21 19.92 15.31
N ARG A 9 12.46 21.24 15.45
CA ARG A 9 13.36 21.98 14.54
C ARG A 9 14.81 21.50 14.61
N ALA A 10 15.31 21.25 15.81
CA ALA A 10 16.67 20.75 15.99
C ALA A 10 16.85 19.35 15.35
N LEU A 11 15.85 18.50 15.47
CA LEU A 11 15.87 17.16 14.85
C LEU A 11 15.75 17.27 13.32
N LEU A 12 14.91 18.15 12.80
CA LEU A 12 14.75 18.43 11.37
C LEU A 12 16.09 18.84 10.74
N GLU A 13 16.85 19.75 11.37
CA GLU A 13 18.17 20.17 10.88
C GLU A 13 19.19 19.01 10.86
N ARG A 14 19.09 18.08 11.80
CA ARG A 14 19.91 16.87 11.79
C ARG A 14 19.50 15.92 10.67
N ALA A 15 18.19 15.71 10.50
CA ALA A 15 17.64 14.82 9.49
C ALA A 15 18.00 15.25 8.06
N ARG A 16 17.98 16.54 7.77
CA ARG A 16 18.39 17.10 6.47
C ARG A 16 19.79 16.70 6.03
N ARG A 17 20.67 16.36 6.97
CA ARG A 17 22.06 15.97 6.67
C ARG A 17 22.23 14.48 6.42
N VAL A 18 21.30 13.65 6.87
CA VAL A 18 21.49 12.19 6.90
C VAL A 18 20.32 11.39 6.29
N LEU A 19 19.17 12.02 6.05
CA LEU A 19 17.98 11.37 5.52
C LEU A 19 17.48 12.10 4.26
N PRO A 20 17.64 11.53 3.08
CA PRO A 20 16.98 12.02 1.87
C PRO A 20 15.45 12.03 2.10
N GLY A 21 14.81 13.19 1.85
CA GLY A 21 13.37 13.37 2.10
C GLY A 21 12.98 13.52 3.58
N ILE A 22 13.96 13.54 4.52
CA ILE A 22 13.77 13.81 5.96
C ILE A 22 13.07 12.67 6.71
N THR A 23 12.32 11.82 6.03
CA THR A 23 11.62 10.67 6.61
C THR A 23 11.81 9.42 5.75
N GLN A 24 11.54 8.26 6.32
CA GLN A 24 11.64 6.99 5.62
C GLN A 24 10.57 6.83 4.52
N THR A 25 9.39 7.45 4.69
CA THR A 25 8.27 7.35 3.75
C THR A 25 7.93 8.75 3.21
N TYR A 26 7.85 8.89 1.89
CA TYR A 26 7.55 10.18 1.25
C TYR A 26 6.29 10.86 1.78
N SER A 27 5.20 10.09 1.93
CA SER A 27 3.92 10.64 2.42
C SER A 27 3.99 11.21 3.85
N LYS A 28 5.08 10.92 4.59
CA LYS A 28 5.37 11.49 5.93
C LYS A 28 6.31 12.69 5.87
N ALA A 29 6.80 13.05 4.69
CA ALA A 29 7.75 14.15 4.55
C ALA A 29 7.09 15.50 4.88
N PRO A 30 7.83 16.44 5.48
CA PRO A 30 7.26 17.73 5.90
C PRO A 30 6.67 18.56 4.75
N ASP A 31 7.12 18.35 3.52
CA ASP A 31 6.59 19.02 2.32
C ASP A 31 5.20 18.52 1.89
N GLN A 32 4.73 17.41 2.46
CA GLN A 32 3.38 16.89 2.27
C GLN A 32 2.36 17.52 3.23
N HIS A 33 2.81 18.34 4.17
CA HIS A 33 2.00 18.94 5.21
C HIS A 33 2.21 20.47 5.22
N VAL A 34 1.32 21.19 5.92
CA VAL A 34 1.44 22.64 6.08
C VAL A 34 2.64 22.94 6.99
N GLN A 35 3.74 23.37 6.37
CA GLN A 35 4.99 23.65 7.08
C GLN A 35 4.82 24.71 8.15
N GLY A 36 5.43 24.50 9.31
CA GLY A 36 5.34 25.40 10.45
C GLY A 36 4.04 25.31 11.25
N VAL A 37 3.04 24.56 10.77
CA VAL A 37 1.78 24.27 11.49
C VAL A 37 1.76 22.84 12.00
N TYR A 38 2.08 21.88 11.16
CA TYR A 38 2.18 20.47 11.55
C TYR A 38 3.50 20.18 12.28
N PRO A 39 3.51 19.22 13.24
CA PRO A 39 4.74 18.66 13.76
C PRO A 39 5.47 17.91 12.64
N VAL A 40 6.79 17.82 12.72
CA VAL A 40 7.59 17.04 11.78
C VAL A 40 7.74 15.61 12.26
N TYR A 41 7.83 15.42 13.58
CA TYR A 41 8.01 14.09 14.19
C TYR A 41 7.01 13.85 15.32
N LEU A 42 6.55 12.60 15.39
CA LEU A 42 5.73 12.10 16.50
C LEU A 42 6.56 11.14 17.33
N GLU A 43 6.50 11.27 18.65
CA GLU A 43 7.32 10.49 19.60
C GLU A 43 6.55 9.30 20.20
N ARG A 44 5.23 9.45 20.39
CA ARG A 44 4.39 8.39 20.96
C ARG A 44 2.95 8.48 20.47
N GLY A 45 2.23 7.36 20.62
CA GLY A 45 0.80 7.25 20.33
C GLY A 45 0.08 6.43 21.40
N ASP A 46 -1.23 6.68 21.59
CA ASP A 46 -2.11 5.93 22.47
C ASP A 46 -3.57 6.07 21.97
N GLY A 47 -4.25 4.97 21.68
CA GLY A 47 -5.55 4.98 21.05
C GLY A 47 -5.53 5.79 19.75
N CYS A 48 -6.33 6.83 19.64
CA CYS A 48 -6.34 7.74 18.48
C CYS A 48 -5.45 8.98 18.65
N ARG A 49 -4.69 9.07 19.71
CA ARG A 49 -3.89 10.25 20.08
C ARG A 49 -2.42 10.03 19.80
N VAL A 50 -1.75 11.10 19.38
CA VAL A 50 -0.29 11.13 19.16
C VAL A 50 0.31 12.38 19.80
N TRP A 51 1.58 12.33 20.13
CA TRP A 51 2.31 13.46 20.71
C TRP A 51 3.57 13.74 19.92
N ASP A 52 3.81 15.05 19.68
CA ASP A 52 5.04 15.50 19.06
C ASP A 52 6.23 15.47 20.04
N MET A 53 7.41 15.82 19.53
CA MET A 53 8.67 15.87 20.30
C MET A 53 8.66 16.91 21.43
N ASP A 54 7.75 17.87 21.40
CA ASP A 54 7.59 18.90 22.43
C ASP A 54 6.44 18.58 23.40
N GLY A 55 5.81 17.42 23.25
CA GLY A 55 4.76 16.88 24.15
C GLY A 55 3.36 17.40 23.85
N ARG A 56 3.14 18.04 22.71
CA ARG A 56 1.80 18.49 22.31
C ARG A 56 1.00 17.30 21.79
N GLU A 57 -0.26 17.25 22.15
CA GLU A 57 -1.19 16.18 21.78
C GLU A 57 -1.95 16.54 20.50
N TYR A 58 -2.19 15.53 19.66
CA TYR A 58 -3.01 15.60 18.44
C TYR A 58 -3.88 14.36 18.30
N ILE A 59 -4.95 14.45 17.53
CA ILE A 59 -5.72 13.28 17.06
C ILE A 59 -5.14 12.89 15.69
N ASP A 60 -4.76 11.63 15.56
CA ASP A 60 -4.20 11.07 14.31
C ASP A 60 -5.30 10.53 13.41
N TYR A 61 -5.93 11.39 12.62
CA TYR A 61 -6.89 10.98 11.58
C TYR A 61 -6.28 10.11 10.47
N PRO A 62 -5.03 10.34 10.01
CA PRO A 62 -4.36 9.48 9.04
C PRO A 62 -4.08 8.05 9.51
N CYS A 63 -4.20 7.74 10.80
CA CYS A 63 -3.97 6.40 11.36
C CYS A 63 -2.65 5.79 10.89
N ALA A 64 -1.55 6.54 11.00
CA ALA A 64 -0.21 6.18 10.51
C ALA A 64 -0.16 5.84 8.99
N LEU A 65 -1.00 6.47 8.17
CA LEU A 65 -1.24 6.18 6.75
C LEU A 65 -2.00 4.85 6.52
N GLY A 66 -2.87 4.48 7.45
CA GLY A 66 -3.81 3.38 7.30
C GLY A 66 -3.58 2.13 8.15
N PRO A 67 -2.37 1.71 8.54
CA PRO A 67 -2.19 0.43 9.24
C PRO A 67 -2.72 0.39 10.67
N VAL A 68 -2.93 1.53 11.32
CA VAL A 68 -3.40 1.59 12.72
C VAL A 68 -4.93 1.54 12.76
N LEU A 69 -5.51 0.33 12.65
CA LEU A 69 -6.97 0.13 12.67
C LEU A 69 -7.55 0.10 14.09
N LEU A 70 -6.84 -0.51 15.04
CA LEU A 70 -7.29 -0.68 16.42
C LEU A 70 -6.86 0.48 17.33
N GLY A 71 -6.12 1.45 16.79
CA GLY A 71 -5.46 2.49 17.57
C GLY A 71 -4.04 2.12 17.97
N TYR A 72 -3.31 3.12 18.46
CA TYR A 72 -1.97 2.92 18.99
C TYR A 72 -2.02 2.17 20.32
N ARG A 73 -1.08 1.25 20.51
CA ARG A 73 -0.91 0.52 21.77
C ARG A 73 -2.15 -0.31 22.18
N ASP A 74 -2.80 -0.93 21.22
CA ASP A 74 -3.81 -1.93 21.56
C ASP A 74 -3.23 -2.97 22.51
N PRO A 75 -3.84 -3.19 23.71
CA PRO A 75 -3.23 -4.00 24.76
C PRO A 75 -3.07 -5.46 24.38
N ASP A 76 -3.98 -6.02 23.63
CA ASP A 76 -3.95 -7.43 23.25
C ASP A 76 -2.89 -7.68 22.18
N VAL A 77 -2.82 -6.81 21.16
CA VAL A 77 -1.77 -6.85 20.13
C VAL A 77 -0.39 -6.66 20.75
N ASP A 78 -0.23 -5.65 21.60
CA ASP A 78 1.04 -5.36 22.28
C ASP A 78 1.50 -6.53 23.16
N ALA A 79 0.57 -7.19 23.87
CA ALA A 79 0.89 -8.35 24.71
C ALA A 79 1.38 -9.53 23.86
N ALA A 80 0.69 -9.85 22.77
CA ALA A 80 1.07 -10.93 21.85
C ALA A 80 2.44 -10.65 21.20
N VAL A 81 2.72 -9.41 20.80
CA VAL A 81 4.02 -9.02 20.23
C VAL A 81 5.13 -9.19 21.27
N ARG A 82 4.94 -8.73 22.52
CA ARG A 82 5.95 -8.88 23.59
C ARG A 82 6.24 -10.35 23.87
N GLU A 83 5.20 -11.18 23.99
CA GLU A 83 5.36 -12.62 24.18
C GLU A 83 6.16 -13.27 23.05
N GLN A 84 5.89 -12.90 21.81
CA GLN A 84 6.64 -13.44 20.68
C GLN A 84 8.08 -12.93 20.61
N VAL A 85 8.34 -11.69 20.98
CA VAL A 85 9.72 -11.15 21.09
C VAL A 85 10.56 -11.94 22.08
N ASP A 86 9.97 -12.32 23.23
CA ASP A 86 10.65 -13.13 24.26
C ASP A 86 11.00 -14.55 23.78
N ARG A 87 10.28 -15.05 22.75
CA ARG A 87 10.54 -16.35 22.10
C ARG A 87 11.44 -16.23 20.86
N GLY A 88 11.70 -15.02 20.37
CA GLY A 88 12.41 -14.73 19.13
C GLY A 88 11.46 -14.30 18.00
N ALA A 89 11.95 -13.41 17.14
CA ALA A 89 11.14 -12.78 16.09
C ALA A 89 11.56 -13.16 14.66
N SER A 90 12.70 -13.85 14.49
CA SER A 90 13.20 -14.27 13.16
C SER A 90 13.86 -15.65 13.27
N PHE A 91 13.39 -16.57 12.43
CA PHE A 91 13.86 -17.95 12.45
C PHE A 91 14.38 -18.36 11.07
N SER A 92 15.26 -19.37 11.05
CA SER A 92 15.80 -19.94 9.81
C SER A 92 14.81 -20.87 9.08
N LEU A 93 13.72 -21.27 9.76
CA LEU A 93 12.62 -22.10 9.23
C LEU A 93 11.31 -21.37 9.43
N GLY A 94 10.24 -21.89 8.81
CA GLY A 94 8.88 -21.36 8.95
C GLY A 94 8.38 -21.43 10.40
N HIS A 95 7.56 -20.47 10.79
CA HIS A 95 6.92 -20.40 12.10
C HIS A 95 5.48 -20.91 12.04
N PRO A 96 4.96 -21.63 13.06
CA PRO A 96 3.57 -22.10 13.07
C PRO A 96 2.53 -21.01 12.82
N LEU A 97 2.71 -19.80 13.31
CA LEU A 97 1.83 -18.67 13.07
C LEU A 97 1.63 -18.32 11.58
N GLU A 98 2.57 -18.68 10.71
CA GLU A 98 2.38 -18.48 9.25
C GLU A 98 1.22 -19.36 8.75
N VAL A 99 1.13 -20.60 9.23
CA VAL A 99 0.04 -21.50 8.85
C VAL A 99 -1.28 -21.05 9.47
N GLU A 100 -1.29 -20.76 10.76
CA GLU A 100 -2.50 -20.31 11.48
C GLU A 100 -3.11 -19.05 10.87
N VAL A 101 -2.27 -18.04 10.55
CA VAL A 101 -2.74 -16.81 9.90
C VAL A 101 -3.18 -17.06 8.45
N ALA A 102 -2.51 -17.95 7.72
CA ALA A 102 -2.92 -18.31 6.36
C ALA A 102 -4.28 -19.01 6.34
N GLU A 103 -4.53 -19.95 7.26
CA GLU A 103 -5.83 -20.62 7.41
C GLU A 103 -6.94 -19.62 7.76
N LEU A 104 -6.67 -18.69 8.68
CA LEU A 104 -7.61 -17.62 9.02
C LEU A 104 -7.96 -16.75 7.80
N LEU A 105 -6.95 -16.30 7.02
CA LEU A 105 -7.15 -15.47 5.85
C LEU A 105 -7.93 -16.20 4.74
N VAL A 106 -7.62 -17.47 4.48
CA VAL A 106 -8.38 -18.30 3.52
C VAL A 106 -9.83 -18.47 3.97
N GLY A 107 -10.08 -18.58 5.28
CA GLY A 107 -11.44 -18.66 5.81
C GLY A 107 -12.23 -17.34 5.75
N LEU A 108 -11.56 -16.21 5.71
CA LEU A 108 -12.19 -14.88 5.72
C LEU A 108 -12.36 -14.28 4.32
N ILE A 109 -11.43 -14.55 3.40
CA ILE A 109 -11.39 -13.93 2.07
C ILE A 109 -11.92 -14.93 1.03
N PRO A 110 -13.10 -14.68 0.43
CA PRO A 110 -13.78 -15.70 -0.40
C PRO A 110 -12.99 -16.17 -1.64
N CYS A 111 -12.11 -15.34 -2.19
CA CYS A 111 -11.29 -15.69 -3.36
C CYS A 111 -9.92 -16.27 -2.98
N ALA A 112 -9.56 -16.32 -1.69
CA ALA A 112 -8.26 -16.80 -1.27
C ALA A 112 -8.24 -18.32 -1.10
N GLU A 113 -7.43 -19.01 -1.91
CA GLU A 113 -7.15 -20.45 -1.77
C GLU A 113 -5.81 -20.68 -1.06
N MET A 114 -4.87 -19.78 -1.20
CA MET A 114 -3.53 -19.83 -0.61
C MET A 114 -3.03 -18.42 -0.28
N VAL A 115 -2.11 -18.33 0.68
CA VAL A 115 -1.54 -17.05 1.14
C VAL A 115 -0.01 -17.06 1.01
N ARG A 116 0.53 -15.95 0.56
CA ARG A 116 1.98 -15.69 0.57
C ARG A 116 2.26 -14.42 1.34
N PHE A 117 3.08 -14.52 2.39
CA PHE A 117 3.48 -13.38 3.21
C PHE A 117 4.69 -12.66 2.65
N VAL A 118 4.65 -11.33 2.70
CA VAL A 118 5.72 -10.40 2.36
C VAL A 118 5.78 -9.29 3.42
N LYS A 119 6.72 -8.35 3.30
CA LYS A 119 6.96 -7.33 4.34
C LYS A 119 6.20 -6.03 4.10
N THR A 120 5.94 -5.64 2.85
CA THR A 120 5.36 -4.35 2.49
C THR A 120 4.32 -4.48 1.39
N GLY A 121 3.42 -3.48 1.26
CA GLY A 121 2.46 -3.41 0.16
C GLY A 121 3.12 -3.40 -1.22
N SER A 122 4.24 -2.67 -1.38
CA SER A 122 4.98 -2.66 -2.65
C SER A 122 5.52 -4.03 -3.04
N GLU A 123 5.95 -4.84 -2.07
CA GLU A 123 6.36 -6.22 -2.32
C GLU A 123 5.16 -7.10 -2.66
N ALA A 124 4.03 -6.92 -1.96
CA ALA A 124 2.81 -7.70 -2.21
C ALA A 124 2.28 -7.46 -3.62
N THR A 125 2.12 -6.22 -4.03
CA THR A 125 1.64 -5.86 -5.37
C THR A 125 2.61 -6.31 -6.48
N SER A 126 3.92 -6.17 -6.27
CA SER A 126 4.93 -6.66 -7.22
C SER A 126 4.94 -8.18 -7.33
N ALA A 127 4.76 -8.89 -6.22
CA ALA A 127 4.66 -10.35 -6.22
C ALA A 127 3.38 -10.80 -6.96
N ALA A 128 2.24 -10.13 -6.73
CA ALA A 128 0.97 -10.42 -7.38
C ALA A 128 1.06 -10.18 -8.89
N VAL A 129 1.63 -9.03 -9.32
CA VAL A 129 1.86 -8.72 -10.75
C VAL A 129 2.78 -9.76 -11.40
N ARG A 130 3.87 -10.13 -10.73
CA ARG A 130 4.78 -11.17 -11.23
C ARG A 130 4.09 -12.52 -11.38
N LEU A 131 3.25 -12.89 -10.43
CA LEU A 131 2.47 -14.13 -10.48
C LEU A 131 1.45 -14.08 -11.63
N GLY A 132 0.73 -12.97 -11.79
CA GLY A 132 -0.20 -12.75 -12.89
C GLY A 132 0.46 -12.86 -14.27
N ARG A 133 1.61 -12.21 -14.46
CA ARG A 133 2.43 -12.35 -15.68
C ARG A 133 2.83 -13.80 -15.93
N ALA A 134 3.28 -14.52 -14.90
CA ALA A 134 3.70 -15.91 -15.03
C ALA A 134 2.53 -16.82 -15.42
N SER A 135 1.33 -16.60 -14.86
CA SER A 135 0.14 -17.40 -15.13
C SER A 135 -0.44 -17.17 -16.52
N THR A 136 -0.44 -15.92 -16.98
CA THR A 136 -0.98 -15.54 -18.30
C THR A 136 0.07 -15.67 -19.41
N ARG A 137 1.36 -15.71 -19.07
CA ARG A 137 2.49 -15.63 -20.01
C ARG A 137 2.48 -14.34 -20.83
N ARG A 138 2.01 -13.24 -20.25
CA ARG A 138 1.94 -11.91 -20.85
C ARG A 138 2.65 -10.91 -19.94
N ASP A 139 3.35 -9.94 -20.53
CA ASP A 139 4.25 -9.05 -19.79
C ASP A 139 3.60 -7.72 -19.37
N HIS A 140 2.54 -7.28 -20.07
CA HIS A 140 1.93 -5.99 -19.83
C HIS A 140 0.95 -6.00 -18.67
N VAL A 141 0.79 -4.82 -18.06
CA VAL A 141 -0.07 -4.57 -16.89
C VAL A 141 -0.95 -3.36 -17.16
N ALA A 142 -2.26 -3.54 -17.10
CA ALA A 142 -3.21 -2.43 -17.04
C ALA A 142 -3.37 -1.98 -15.60
N MET A 143 -2.91 -0.76 -15.26
CA MET A 143 -2.82 -0.24 -13.90
C MET A 143 -3.75 0.95 -13.68
N CYS A 144 -4.53 0.92 -12.60
CA CYS A 144 -5.33 2.06 -12.14
C CYS A 144 -4.95 2.46 -10.71
N GLY A 145 -4.34 3.63 -10.55
CA GLY A 145 -3.92 4.12 -9.25
C GLY A 145 -2.44 3.92 -8.95
N TYR A 146 -2.09 3.96 -7.66
CA TYR A 146 -0.73 3.81 -7.16
C TYR A 146 -0.61 2.54 -6.32
N HIS A 147 0.35 1.68 -6.66
CA HIS A 147 0.52 0.37 -6.04
C HIS A 147 1.92 0.14 -5.47
N GLY A 148 2.59 1.19 -5.05
CA GLY A 148 3.91 1.11 -4.44
C GLY A 148 5.01 1.77 -5.27
N TRP A 149 6.23 1.78 -4.70
CA TRP A 149 7.37 2.52 -5.26
C TRP A 149 8.29 1.68 -6.15
N HIS A 150 7.96 0.39 -6.39
CA HIS A 150 8.74 -0.44 -7.29
C HIS A 150 8.59 0.02 -8.74
N GLU A 151 9.61 -0.23 -9.55
CA GLU A 151 9.81 0.36 -10.88
C GLU A 151 8.60 0.24 -11.82
N TRP A 152 7.93 -0.91 -11.84
CA TRP A 152 6.79 -1.16 -12.71
C TRP A 152 5.61 -0.21 -12.44
N CYS A 153 5.45 0.25 -11.18
CA CYS A 153 4.41 1.19 -10.79
C CYS A 153 4.94 2.63 -10.76
N VAL A 154 6.05 2.89 -10.03
CA VAL A 154 6.57 4.26 -9.86
C VAL A 154 7.01 4.89 -11.18
N GLY A 155 7.33 4.07 -12.18
CA GLY A 155 7.68 4.51 -13.53
C GLY A 155 6.61 5.37 -14.22
N HIS A 156 5.35 5.28 -13.78
CA HIS A 156 4.20 6.05 -14.28
C HIS A 156 3.80 7.23 -13.39
N THR A 157 4.62 7.57 -12.43
CA THR A 157 4.42 8.73 -11.54
C THR A 157 5.40 9.85 -11.90
N ALA A 158 5.22 11.03 -11.30
CA ALA A 158 6.17 12.14 -11.40
C ALA A 158 7.57 11.81 -10.81
N ARG A 159 7.74 10.63 -10.20
CA ARG A 159 8.98 10.16 -9.54
C ARG A 159 9.65 9.02 -10.29
N ASN A 160 9.55 9.01 -11.60
CA ASN A 160 10.08 7.95 -12.47
C ASN A 160 11.58 8.09 -12.80
N ALA A 161 12.30 9.03 -12.20
CA ALA A 161 13.73 9.20 -12.44
C ALA A 161 14.50 7.91 -12.10
N GLY A 162 15.30 7.43 -13.05
CA GLY A 162 16.08 6.20 -12.91
C GLY A 162 15.35 4.92 -13.34
N VAL A 163 14.04 4.96 -13.61
CA VAL A 163 13.31 3.80 -14.15
C VAL A 163 13.57 3.69 -15.65
N PRO A 164 14.09 2.53 -16.14
CA PRO A 164 14.33 2.31 -17.57
C PRO A 164 13.04 2.42 -18.38
N GLN A 165 13.14 2.97 -19.60
CA GLN A 165 11.99 3.11 -20.49
C GLN A 165 11.34 1.75 -20.79
N ALA A 166 12.14 0.71 -21.04
CA ALA A 166 11.65 -0.64 -21.30
C ALA A 166 10.78 -1.22 -20.17
N VAL A 167 11.00 -0.79 -18.91
CA VAL A 167 10.14 -1.19 -17.78
C VAL A 167 8.83 -0.41 -17.80
N ARG A 168 8.90 0.89 -18.11
CA ARG A 168 7.70 1.74 -18.20
C ARG A 168 6.76 1.32 -19.32
N GLU A 169 7.30 0.90 -20.47
CA GLU A 169 6.52 0.46 -21.62
C GLU A 169 5.65 -0.78 -21.37
N LEU A 170 5.92 -1.52 -20.27
CA LEU A 170 5.14 -2.71 -19.88
C LEU A 170 3.93 -2.40 -18.98
N THR A 171 3.68 -1.15 -18.65
CA THR A 171 2.55 -0.77 -17.78
C THR A 171 1.72 0.33 -18.45
N HIS A 172 0.41 0.15 -18.50
CA HIS A 172 -0.53 1.06 -19.16
C HIS A 172 -1.55 1.56 -18.15
N GLN A 173 -1.74 2.86 -18.08
CA GLN A 173 -2.68 3.47 -17.13
C GLN A 173 -4.09 3.51 -17.71
N TRP A 174 -5.07 3.24 -16.85
CA TRP A 174 -6.49 3.45 -17.10
C TRP A 174 -7.16 4.18 -15.94
N SER A 175 -8.36 4.71 -16.14
CA SER A 175 -9.02 5.61 -15.19
C SER A 175 -10.07 4.89 -14.35
N TYR A 176 -10.09 5.19 -13.04
CA TYR A 176 -11.09 4.68 -12.12
C TYR A 176 -12.50 5.16 -12.53
N ASN A 177 -13.51 4.31 -12.34
CA ASN A 177 -14.89 4.52 -12.79
C ASN A 177 -15.07 4.70 -14.32
N ASP A 178 -14.08 4.36 -15.15
CA ASP A 178 -14.12 4.40 -16.63
C ASP A 178 -13.67 3.04 -17.22
N VAL A 179 -14.61 2.09 -17.34
CA VAL A 179 -14.34 0.76 -17.93
C VAL A 179 -13.91 0.86 -19.39
N ASP A 180 -14.37 1.90 -20.10
CA ASP A 180 -13.99 2.09 -21.51
C ASP A 180 -12.51 2.52 -21.63
N SER A 181 -11.95 3.18 -20.63
CA SER A 181 -10.51 3.43 -20.59
C SER A 181 -9.69 2.13 -20.46
N LEU A 182 -10.15 1.17 -19.66
CA LEU A 182 -9.53 -0.15 -19.59
C LEU A 182 -9.68 -0.92 -20.92
N ARG A 183 -10.86 -0.83 -21.56
CA ARG A 183 -11.10 -1.44 -22.87
C ARG A 183 -10.11 -0.91 -23.91
N ARG A 184 -9.88 0.41 -23.93
CA ARG A 184 -8.88 1.03 -24.85
C ARG A 184 -7.48 0.46 -24.62
N VAL A 185 -7.05 0.27 -23.37
CA VAL A 185 -5.75 -0.34 -23.08
C VAL A 185 -5.64 -1.73 -23.71
N PHE A 186 -6.64 -2.59 -23.55
CA PHE A 186 -6.64 -3.91 -24.19
C PHE A 186 -6.67 -3.85 -25.72
N ASP A 187 -7.38 -2.89 -26.30
CA ASP A 187 -7.50 -2.76 -27.75
C ASP A 187 -6.21 -2.19 -28.38
N GLU A 188 -5.47 -1.35 -27.66
CA GLU A 188 -4.17 -0.82 -28.08
C GLU A 188 -3.03 -1.85 -27.92
N HIS A 189 -3.18 -2.81 -27.02
CA HIS A 189 -2.17 -3.84 -26.73
C HIS A 189 -2.76 -5.25 -26.80
N PRO A 190 -3.28 -5.67 -27.96
CA PRO A 190 -4.01 -6.94 -28.08
C PRO A 190 -3.14 -8.13 -27.64
N GLU A 191 -3.71 -8.95 -26.76
CA GLU A 191 -3.09 -10.17 -26.21
C GLU A 191 -1.80 -9.94 -25.37
N GLN A 192 -1.43 -8.70 -25.05
CA GLN A 192 -0.22 -8.39 -24.30
C GLN A 192 -0.50 -8.12 -22.81
N ASP A 193 -1.66 -7.53 -22.48
CA ASP A 193 -2.04 -7.26 -21.11
C ASP A 193 -2.48 -8.54 -20.39
N GLY A 194 -1.65 -9.01 -19.47
CA GLY A 194 -1.90 -10.21 -18.68
C GLY A 194 -2.45 -9.95 -17.29
N VAL A 195 -2.37 -8.70 -16.84
CA VAL A 195 -2.71 -8.28 -15.48
C VAL A 195 -3.50 -6.99 -15.50
N VAL A 196 -4.61 -6.95 -14.78
CA VAL A 196 -5.30 -5.71 -14.40
C VAL A 196 -5.12 -5.52 -12.90
N ILE A 197 -4.67 -4.36 -12.46
CA ILE A 197 -4.54 -4.04 -11.03
C ILE A 197 -5.21 -2.72 -10.70
N MET A 198 -5.94 -2.70 -9.57
CA MET A 198 -6.62 -1.52 -9.04
C MET A 198 -6.90 -1.66 -7.54
N GLU A 199 -7.10 -0.55 -6.84
CA GLU A 199 -7.75 -0.55 -5.53
C GLU A 199 -9.28 -0.70 -5.72
N PRO A 200 -9.98 -1.56 -4.94
CA PRO A 200 -11.45 -1.71 -5.08
C PRO A 200 -12.20 -0.44 -4.68
N VAL A 201 -11.68 0.31 -3.71
CA VAL A 201 -12.17 1.63 -3.30
C VAL A 201 -10.96 2.56 -3.17
N GLY A 202 -10.95 3.63 -3.94
CA GLY A 202 -9.91 4.66 -3.90
C GLY A 202 -10.38 5.92 -3.19
N VAL A 203 -10.02 7.08 -3.74
CA VAL A 203 -10.50 8.39 -3.27
C VAL A 203 -12.00 8.55 -3.55
N GLU A 204 -12.48 7.93 -4.63
CA GLU A 204 -13.88 7.90 -5.03
C GLU A 204 -14.46 6.52 -4.77
N GLU A 205 -15.76 6.48 -4.44
CA GLU A 205 -16.50 5.24 -4.37
C GLU A 205 -16.71 4.64 -5.76
N PRO A 206 -16.72 3.30 -5.89
CA PRO A 206 -17.00 2.67 -7.16
C PRO A 206 -18.47 2.93 -7.57
N GLN A 207 -18.69 3.30 -8.82
CA GLN A 207 -20.03 3.38 -9.38
C GLN A 207 -20.70 2.01 -9.38
N ALA A 208 -22.04 2.00 -9.36
CA ALA A 208 -22.81 0.75 -9.36
C ALA A 208 -22.42 -0.14 -10.57
N GLY A 209 -22.00 -1.37 -10.29
CA GLY A 209 -21.58 -2.34 -11.30
C GLY A 209 -20.17 -2.16 -11.85
N PHE A 210 -19.42 -1.12 -11.46
CA PHE A 210 -18.08 -0.85 -11.98
C PHE A 210 -17.09 -2.00 -11.72
N LEU A 211 -16.98 -2.47 -10.48
CA LEU A 211 -16.06 -3.55 -10.13
C LEU A 211 -16.39 -4.87 -10.86
N ALA A 212 -17.69 -5.17 -11.01
CA ALA A 212 -18.14 -6.33 -11.78
C ALA A 212 -17.77 -6.20 -13.26
N ALA A 213 -17.97 -5.02 -13.86
CA ALA A 213 -17.62 -4.76 -15.26
C ALA A 213 -16.11 -4.86 -15.51
N VAL A 214 -15.28 -4.37 -14.59
CA VAL A 214 -13.81 -4.53 -14.67
C VAL A 214 -13.42 -6.01 -14.59
N ARG A 215 -13.99 -6.77 -13.63
CA ARG A 215 -13.75 -8.21 -13.52
C ARG A 215 -14.13 -8.95 -14.80
N ASP A 216 -15.32 -8.69 -15.30
CA ASP A 216 -15.85 -9.39 -16.48
C ASP A 216 -15.01 -9.08 -17.73
N LEU A 217 -14.61 -7.82 -17.93
CA LEU A 217 -13.73 -7.42 -19.01
C LEU A 217 -12.33 -8.07 -18.88
N ALA A 218 -11.74 -8.08 -17.69
CA ALA A 218 -10.44 -8.71 -17.46
C ALA A 218 -10.49 -10.21 -17.80
N HIS A 219 -11.54 -10.91 -17.34
CA HIS A 219 -11.75 -12.34 -17.65
C HIS A 219 -11.99 -12.58 -19.13
N GLU A 220 -12.80 -11.76 -19.81
CA GLU A 220 -13.04 -11.83 -21.25
C GLU A 220 -11.73 -11.74 -22.05
N ARG A 221 -10.82 -10.89 -21.62
CA ARG A 221 -9.50 -10.68 -22.22
C ARG A 221 -8.44 -11.67 -21.74
N GLY A 222 -8.78 -12.59 -20.86
CA GLY A 222 -7.86 -13.59 -20.31
C GLY A 222 -6.77 -13.01 -19.41
N ALA A 223 -7.03 -11.88 -18.78
CA ALA A 223 -6.16 -11.23 -17.82
C ALA A 223 -6.53 -11.61 -16.39
N VAL A 224 -5.55 -11.60 -15.49
CA VAL A 224 -5.76 -11.74 -14.04
C VAL A 224 -6.12 -10.39 -13.45
N LEU A 225 -7.22 -10.31 -12.71
CA LEU A 225 -7.58 -9.13 -11.94
C LEU A 225 -6.96 -9.22 -10.53
N ILE A 226 -6.26 -8.16 -10.14
CA ILE A 226 -5.69 -7.98 -8.80
C ILE A 226 -6.41 -6.80 -8.14
N PHE A 227 -7.06 -7.05 -7.01
CA PHE A 227 -7.48 -6.00 -6.10
C PHE A 227 -6.38 -5.71 -5.09
N ASP A 228 -5.85 -4.48 -5.12
CA ASP A 228 -4.93 -3.99 -4.11
C ASP A 228 -5.73 -3.49 -2.90
N GLU A 229 -5.70 -4.27 -1.85
CA GLU A 229 -6.40 -4.00 -0.60
C GLU A 229 -5.43 -3.60 0.54
N VAL A 230 -4.26 -3.08 0.21
CA VAL A 230 -3.30 -2.58 1.21
C VAL A 230 -3.92 -1.53 2.13
N ILE A 231 -4.83 -0.72 1.62
CA ILE A 231 -5.58 0.27 2.40
C ILE A 231 -6.96 -0.25 2.81
N THR A 232 -7.68 -0.93 1.92
CA THR A 232 -9.09 -1.27 2.11
C THR A 232 -9.31 -2.55 2.89
N GLY A 233 -8.38 -3.51 2.84
CA GLY A 233 -8.50 -4.80 3.49
C GLY A 233 -8.74 -4.69 5.00
N PHE A 234 -9.73 -5.41 5.52
CA PHE A 234 -10.18 -5.40 6.92
C PHE A 234 -10.65 -4.03 7.44
N ARG A 235 -10.78 -3.03 6.57
CA ARG A 235 -11.22 -1.68 6.98
C ARG A 235 -12.72 -1.51 6.88
N MET A 236 -13.32 -1.94 5.78
CA MET A 236 -14.75 -1.80 5.52
C MET A 236 -15.50 -3.13 5.65
N SER A 237 -14.81 -4.23 5.35
CA SER A 237 -15.30 -5.60 5.42
C SER A 237 -14.12 -6.53 5.74
N PRO A 238 -14.35 -7.72 6.31
CA PRO A 238 -13.31 -8.74 6.51
C PRO A 238 -12.71 -9.30 5.21
N GLY A 239 -13.36 -9.10 4.07
CA GLY A 239 -12.93 -9.60 2.76
C GLY A 239 -13.99 -9.42 1.71
#